data_c4fb6dfc523fe6e4c9f70611cacb8c7d
#
_entry.id   c4fb6dfc523fe6e4c9f70611cacb8c7d
#
_cell.length_a   1.000
_cell.length_b   1.000
_cell.length_c   1.000
_cell.angle_alpha   90.00
_cell.angle_beta   90.00
_cell.angle_gamma   90.00
#
_symmetry.space_group_name_H-M   'P 1'
#
loop_
_entity.id
_entity.type
_entity.pdbx_description
1 polymer ?
#
loop_
_entity_poly.entity_id
_entity_poly.type
_entity_poly.pdbx_seq_one_letter_code
_entity_poly.pdbx_strand_id
1 'polypeptide(L)'
;MTDRNPGGGTTPLYLDDLRLGQRFVSGTHQINEGQIRAFAGQFDPQPFHLDVEAAQATLFGGLVASGWHTAAVTMRLLVEGGLPLAGGIIGAGGEITWPNPTRPGDVLQVESEVLELRPSRSRPDRGIATVRSETRNQRGDTVQVLVARLVVPRSARFASPEPAPPR
;
A
#
# COMPACT_ATOMS: atom_id res chain seq x y z
N MET A 1 17.37 9.65 28.66
CA MET A 1 16.47 10.74 28.25
C MET A 1 16.36 10.63 26.74
N THR A 2 15.39 9.88 26.26
CA THR A 2 15.20 9.57 24.84
C THR A 2 14.03 10.40 24.35
N ASP A 3 14.36 11.46 23.62
CA ASP A 3 13.37 12.27 22.89
C ASP A 3 12.68 11.40 21.84
N ARG A 4 11.44 11.00 22.14
CA ARG A 4 10.49 10.54 21.12
C ARG A 4 9.93 11.78 20.45
N ASN A 5 10.35 11.99 19.21
CA ASN A 5 9.71 12.97 18.36
C ASN A 5 8.26 12.49 18.08
N PRO A 6 7.21 13.18 18.58
CA PRO A 6 5.84 12.79 18.31
C PRO A 6 5.45 13.32 16.95
N GLY A 7 5.22 12.39 16.01
CA GLY A 7 4.29 12.53 14.90
C GLY A 7 4.35 13.83 14.11
N GLY A 8 5.25 13.93 13.14
CA GLY A 8 5.04 14.83 12.02
C GLY A 8 3.81 14.35 11.22
N GLY A 9 2.63 14.82 11.62
CA GLY A 9 1.40 14.55 10.89
C GLY A 9 1.52 15.10 9.48
N THR A 10 1.73 14.20 8.51
CA THR A 10 1.63 14.55 7.09
C THR A 10 0.22 15.06 6.83
N THR A 11 0.11 16.28 6.31
CA THR A 11 -1.19 16.87 5.94
C THR A 11 -1.87 15.95 4.93
N PRO A 12 -3.11 15.49 5.17
CA PRO A 12 -3.82 14.63 4.23
C PRO A 12 -3.97 15.31 2.86
N LEU A 13 -3.69 14.55 1.79
CA LEU A 13 -3.74 15.04 0.42
C LEU A 13 -5.09 14.70 -0.22
N TYR A 14 -5.73 15.71 -0.79
CA TYR A 14 -6.92 15.57 -1.63
C TYR A 14 -6.51 15.29 -3.08
N LEU A 15 -7.46 14.87 -3.91
CA LEU A 15 -7.20 14.62 -5.33
C LEU A 15 -6.53 15.81 -6.03
N ASP A 16 -6.92 17.02 -5.66
CA ASP A 16 -6.44 18.27 -6.24
C ASP A 16 -5.01 18.65 -5.81
N ASP A 17 -4.49 18.00 -4.75
CA ASP A 17 -3.12 18.18 -4.26
C ASP A 17 -2.15 17.19 -4.91
N LEU A 18 -2.68 16.15 -5.57
CA LEU A 18 -1.87 15.12 -6.22
C LEU A 18 -1.42 15.56 -7.62
N ARG A 19 -0.27 15.05 -8.05
CA ARG A 19 0.30 15.31 -9.38
C ARG A 19 0.75 14.02 -10.02
N LEU A 20 0.67 13.95 -11.35
CA LEU A 20 1.22 12.82 -12.12
C LEU A 20 2.73 12.70 -11.87
N GLY A 21 3.19 11.47 -11.64
CA GLY A 21 4.58 11.17 -11.35
C GLY A 21 5.01 11.51 -9.91
N GLN A 22 4.11 12.02 -9.07
CA GLN A 22 4.41 12.28 -7.66
C GLN A 22 4.73 10.97 -6.95
N ARG A 23 5.80 10.99 -6.16
CA ARG A 23 6.29 9.81 -5.44
C ARG A 23 6.17 9.97 -3.95
N PHE A 24 5.96 8.83 -3.28
CA PHE A 24 5.86 8.70 -1.83
C PHE A 24 6.68 7.50 -1.39
N VAL A 25 7.31 7.60 -0.22
CA VAL A 25 8.09 6.51 0.37
C VAL A 25 7.59 6.29 1.79
N SER A 26 7.31 5.04 2.13
CA SER A 26 6.87 4.64 3.48
C SER A 26 8.03 4.54 4.47
N GLY A 27 7.70 4.39 5.76
CA GLY A 27 8.60 3.77 6.72
C GLY A 27 8.91 2.31 6.37
N THR A 28 9.54 1.59 7.28
CA THR A 28 9.90 0.18 7.09
C THR A 28 9.19 -0.73 8.08
N HIS A 29 8.99 -1.99 7.67
CA HIS A 29 8.48 -3.05 8.53
C HIS A 29 9.33 -4.31 8.36
N GLN A 30 9.91 -4.81 9.45
CA GLN A 30 10.58 -6.11 9.44
C GLN A 30 9.58 -7.22 9.69
N ILE A 31 9.52 -8.18 8.77
CA ILE A 31 8.68 -9.38 8.90
C ILE A 31 9.49 -10.52 9.50
N ASN A 32 8.93 -11.24 10.47
CA ASN A 32 9.59 -12.38 11.10
C ASN A 32 8.80 -13.68 10.91
N GLU A 33 9.44 -14.80 11.22
CA GLU A 33 8.86 -16.13 11.08
C GLU A 33 7.55 -16.30 11.87
N GLY A 34 7.49 -15.78 13.10
CA GLY A 34 6.29 -15.84 13.92
C GLY A 34 5.09 -15.12 13.29
N GLN A 35 5.33 -13.97 12.69
CA GLN A 35 4.29 -13.20 11.97
C GLN A 35 3.84 -13.97 10.71
N ILE A 36 4.76 -14.55 9.95
CA ILE A 36 4.46 -15.34 8.75
C ILE A 36 3.55 -16.50 9.09
N ARG A 37 3.90 -17.28 10.11
CA ARG A 37 3.12 -18.44 10.55
C ARG A 37 1.76 -18.03 11.13
N ALA A 38 1.71 -16.98 11.93
CA ALA A 38 0.47 -16.49 12.55
C ALA A 38 -0.54 -16.02 11.49
N PHE A 39 -0.09 -15.27 10.49
CA PHE A 39 -0.93 -14.87 9.36
C PHE A 39 -1.42 -16.07 8.56
N ALA A 40 -0.49 -16.95 8.18
CA ALA A 40 -0.81 -18.12 7.37
C ALA A 40 -1.76 -19.07 8.07
N GLY A 41 -1.60 -19.30 9.36
CA GLY A 41 -2.50 -20.15 10.15
C GLY A 41 -3.96 -19.68 10.15
N GLN A 42 -4.18 -18.37 9.96
CA GLN A 42 -5.52 -17.79 9.92
C GLN A 42 -6.09 -17.69 8.50
N PHE A 43 -5.26 -17.38 7.49
CA PHE A 43 -5.75 -16.93 6.19
C PHE A 43 -5.22 -17.70 4.99
N ASP A 44 -4.07 -18.41 5.11
CA ASP A 44 -3.42 -19.11 4.00
C ASP A 44 -2.59 -20.30 4.53
N PRO A 45 -3.25 -21.35 5.06
CA PRO A 45 -2.59 -22.43 5.79
C PRO A 45 -1.89 -23.43 4.87
N GLN A 46 -1.03 -22.94 3.98
CA GLN A 46 -0.21 -23.77 3.10
C GLN A 46 1.10 -24.17 3.78
N PRO A 47 1.63 -25.40 3.56
CA PRO A 47 2.82 -25.90 4.26
C PRO A 47 4.03 -24.99 4.18
N PHE A 48 4.29 -24.36 3.03
CA PHE A 48 5.47 -23.50 2.82
C PHE A 48 5.38 -22.13 3.53
N HIS A 49 4.24 -21.83 4.17
CA HIS A 49 4.06 -20.68 5.04
C HIS A 49 4.04 -21.05 6.53
N LEU A 50 3.92 -22.34 6.85
CA LEU A 50 3.73 -22.83 8.21
C LEU A 50 4.90 -23.66 8.75
N ASP A 51 5.57 -24.42 7.89
CA ASP A 51 6.57 -25.42 8.28
C ASP A 51 7.86 -25.22 7.50
N VAL A 52 8.98 -25.06 8.22
CA VAL A 52 10.29 -24.79 7.62
C VAL A 52 10.80 -25.99 6.83
N GLU A 53 10.61 -27.20 7.33
CA GLU A 53 11.09 -28.43 6.66
C GLU A 53 10.26 -28.70 5.39
N ALA A 54 8.95 -28.61 5.51
CA ALA A 54 8.05 -28.76 4.36
C ALA A 54 8.34 -27.70 3.28
N ALA A 55 8.64 -26.47 3.68
CA ALA A 55 8.96 -25.37 2.76
C ALA A 55 10.24 -25.61 1.96
N GLN A 56 11.23 -26.30 2.53
CA GLN A 56 12.49 -26.61 1.84
C GLN A 56 12.30 -27.53 0.63
N ALA A 57 11.32 -28.42 0.67
CA ALA A 57 10.99 -29.33 -0.42
C ALA A 57 10.19 -28.67 -1.56
N THR A 58 9.82 -27.41 -1.40
CA THR A 58 9.04 -26.65 -2.40
C THR A 58 9.93 -25.83 -3.33
N LEU A 59 9.33 -25.24 -4.36
CA LEU A 59 10.01 -24.31 -5.28
C LEU A 59 10.63 -23.10 -4.56
N PHE A 60 10.18 -22.79 -3.34
CA PHE A 60 10.71 -21.66 -2.55
C PHE A 60 12.03 -22.01 -1.84
N GLY A 61 12.32 -23.28 -1.60
CA GLY A 61 13.53 -23.73 -0.91
C GLY A 61 13.66 -23.22 0.53
N GLY A 62 12.54 -22.89 1.18
CA GLY A 62 12.48 -22.39 2.56
C GLY A 62 11.18 -21.66 2.84
N LEU A 63 10.98 -21.31 4.12
CA LEU A 63 9.77 -20.61 4.57
C LEU A 63 9.62 -19.26 3.87
N VAL A 64 8.41 -18.98 3.41
CA VAL A 64 8.02 -17.70 2.77
C VAL A 64 6.71 -17.19 3.33
N ALA A 65 6.56 -15.88 3.33
CA ALA A 65 5.28 -15.25 3.66
C ALA A 65 4.25 -15.49 2.57
N SER A 66 2.98 -15.62 2.95
CA SER A 66 1.87 -15.51 2.00
C SER A 66 1.95 -14.20 1.22
N GLY A 67 1.63 -14.22 -0.06
CA GLY A 67 1.47 -13.00 -0.86
C GLY A 67 0.46 -12.04 -0.23
N TRP A 68 -0.62 -12.58 0.35
CA TRP A 68 -1.62 -11.78 1.08
C TRP A 68 -1.08 -11.17 2.36
N HIS A 69 -0.12 -11.83 3.03
CA HIS A 69 0.57 -11.22 4.17
C HIS A 69 1.45 -10.05 3.71
N THR A 70 2.20 -10.21 2.63
CA THR A 70 2.98 -9.12 2.01
C THR A 70 2.06 -7.96 1.62
N ALA A 71 0.87 -8.24 1.08
CA ALA A 71 -0.13 -7.23 0.75
C ALA A 71 -0.67 -6.51 2.00
N ALA A 72 -0.91 -7.23 3.09
CA ALA A 72 -1.35 -6.65 4.36
C ALA A 72 -0.28 -5.73 4.97
N VAL A 73 0.99 -6.14 4.95
CA VAL A 73 2.11 -5.30 5.40
C VAL A 73 2.27 -4.06 4.50
N THR A 74 2.15 -4.23 3.19
CA THR A 74 2.15 -3.10 2.23
C THR A 74 1.06 -2.10 2.59
N MET A 75 -0.17 -2.56 2.81
CA MET A 75 -1.29 -1.68 3.20
C MET A 75 -1.01 -0.95 4.50
N ARG A 76 -0.49 -1.63 5.52
CA ARG A 76 -0.09 -0.99 6.78
C ARG A 76 0.92 0.13 6.56
N LEU A 77 1.97 -0.11 5.78
CA LEU A 77 3.00 0.89 5.47
C LEU A 77 2.42 2.10 4.71
N LEU A 78 1.48 1.87 3.79
CA LEU A 78 0.80 2.95 3.07
C LEU A 78 -0.05 3.81 4.01
N VAL A 79 -0.81 3.19 4.90
CA VAL A 79 -1.70 3.88 5.85
C VAL A 79 -0.90 4.61 6.94
N GLU A 80 0.22 4.05 7.40
CA GLU A 80 1.09 4.67 8.43
C GLU A 80 1.94 5.84 7.90
N GLY A 81 1.66 6.35 6.71
CA GLY A 81 2.29 7.55 6.14
C GLY A 81 2.90 7.39 4.76
N GLY A 82 2.93 6.16 4.22
CA GLY A 82 3.47 5.91 2.87
C GLY A 82 2.61 6.44 1.73
N LEU A 83 1.33 6.76 2.00
CA LEU A 83 0.42 7.38 1.03
C LEU A 83 -0.67 8.16 1.78
N PRO A 84 -0.41 9.43 2.15
CA PRO A 84 -1.25 10.20 3.07
C PRO A 84 -2.48 10.80 2.37
N LEU A 85 -3.39 9.97 1.87
CA LEU A 85 -4.60 10.41 1.20
C LEU A 85 -5.67 10.86 2.22
N ALA A 86 -6.37 11.95 1.91
CA ALA A 86 -7.52 12.38 2.67
C ALA A 86 -8.63 11.31 2.64
N GLY A 87 -9.25 11.05 3.80
CA GLY A 87 -10.28 10.03 3.94
C GLY A 87 -9.77 8.58 3.97
N GLY A 88 -8.45 8.37 3.94
CA GLY A 88 -7.81 7.05 3.95
C GLY A 88 -7.67 6.42 2.56
N ILE A 89 -7.19 5.18 2.50
CA ILE A 89 -6.95 4.47 1.24
C ILE A 89 -8.18 3.62 0.92
N ILE A 90 -8.98 4.08 -0.04
CA ILE A 90 -10.22 3.42 -0.47
C ILE A 90 -10.03 2.83 -1.87
N GLY A 91 -9.88 1.51 -1.95
CA GLY A 91 -9.68 0.81 -3.23
C GLY A 91 -10.96 0.66 -4.04
N ALA A 92 -10.88 0.94 -5.33
CA ALA A 92 -11.92 0.66 -6.33
C ALA A 92 -11.53 -0.49 -7.26
N GLY A 93 -10.46 -1.20 -6.94
CA GLY A 93 -9.90 -2.32 -7.71
C GLY A 93 -8.46 -2.08 -8.12
N GLY A 94 -7.81 -3.12 -8.63
CA GLY A 94 -6.41 -3.05 -9.04
C GLY A 94 -5.85 -4.40 -9.43
N GLU A 95 -4.56 -4.41 -9.75
CA GLU A 95 -3.76 -5.60 -10.03
C GLU A 95 -2.64 -5.73 -9.00
N ILE A 96 -2.40 -6.96 -8.56
CA ILE A 96 -1.31 -7.28 -7.64
C ILE A 96 -0.47 -8.41 -8.23
N THR A 97 0.85 -8.28 -8.12
CA THR A 97 1.81 -9.32 -8.51
C THR A 97 2.88 -9.46 -7.45
N TRP A 98 3.46 -10.67 -7.33
CA TRP A 98 4.53 -11.00 -6.42
C TRP A 98 5.73 -11.56 -7.19
N PRO A 99 6.65 -10.69 -7.70
CA PRO A 99 7.79 -11.12 -8.52
C PRO A 99 8.79 -11.98 -7.75
N ASN A 100 8.96 -11.71 -6.44
CA ASN A 100 9.88 -12.45 -5.58
C ASN A 100 9.19 -12.76 -4.24
N PRO A 101 9.54 -13.89 -3.59
CA PRO A 101 9.01 -14.24 -2.28
C PRO A 101 9.51 -13.28 -1.19
N THR A 102 8.63 -12.99 -0.22
CA THR A 102 9.00 -12.35 1.03
C THR A 102 9.45 -13.42 2.03
N ARG A 103 10.63 -13.23 2.62
CA ARG A 103 11.25 -14.22 3.53
C ARG A 103 11.31 -13.70 4.96
N PRO A 104 11.40 -14.60 5.95
CA PRO A 104 11.67 -14.22 7.34
C PRO A 104 12.90 -13.32 7.43
N GLY A 105 12.81 -12.22 8.17
CA GLY A 105 13.89 -11.25 8.34
C GLY A 105 13.92 -10.14 7.29
N ASP A 106 13.10 -10.22 6.23
CA ASP A 106 13.02 -9.14 5.25
C ASP A 106 12.50 -7.84 5.90
N VAL A 107 13.12 -6.73 5.53
CA VAL A 107 12.72 -5.37 5.92
C VAL A 107 12.06 -4.73 4.71
N LEU A 108 10.76 -4.56 4.79
CA LEU A 108 9.93 -4.07 3.69
C LEU A 108 9.75 -2.57 3.74
N GLN A 109 9.80 -1.95 2.58
CA GLN A 109 9.49 -0.53 2.35
C GLN A 109 8.68 -0.39 1.07
N VAL A 110 7.78 0.58 1.03
CA VAL A 110 6.92 0.83 -0.14
C VAL A 110 7.28 2.16 -0.77
N GLU A 111 7.47 2.15 -2.08
CA GLU A 111 7.55 3.35 -2.92
C GLU A 111 6.32 3.40 -3.81
N SER A 112 5.61 4.52 -3.80
CA SER A 112 4.38 4.73 -4.58
C SER A 112 4.57 5.85 -5.58
N GLU A 113 3.94 5.71 -6.76
CA GLU A 113 3.92 6.71 -7.82
C GLU A 113 2.51 6.91 -8.36
N VAL A 114 2.08 8.16 -8.51
CA VAL A 114 0.79 8.52 -9.09
C VAL A 114 0.86 8.42 -10.60
N LEU A 115 0.10 7.49 -11.19
CA LEU A 115 0.11 7.23 -12.63
C LEU A 115 -1.00 7.96 -13.40
N GLU A 116 -2.17 8.15 -12.76
CA GLU A 116 -3.33 8.80 -13.38
C GLU A 116 -4.17 9.50 -12.33
N LEU A 117 -4.74 10.64 -12.70
CA LEU A 117 -5.70 11.38 -11.89
C LEU A 117 -6.93 11.68 -12.74
N ARG A 118 -8.11 11.26 -12.27
CA ARG A 118 -9.36 11.46 -13.00
C ARG A 118 -10.47 11.90 -12.06
N PRO A 119 -10.84 13.18 -12.09
CA PRO A 119 -12.04 13.67 -11.39
C PRO A 119 -13.29 12.93 -11.85
N SER A 120 -14.19 12.62 -10.93
CA SER A 120 -15.47 12.00 -11.27
C SER A 120 -16.39 12.97 -11.98
N ARG A 121 -17.04 12.53 -13.06
CA ARG A 121 -18.02 13.32 -13.79
C ARG A 121 -19.39 13.37 -13.08
N SER A 122 -19.76 12.28 -12.41
CA SER A 122 -21.05 12.14 -11.73
C SER A 122 -21.00 12.52 -10.24
N ARG A 123 -19.79 12.61 -9.66
CA ARG A 123 -19.56 12.91 -8.25
C ARG A 123 -18.45 13.94 -8.12
N PRO A 124 -18.78 15.25 -8.17
CA PRO A 124 -17.76 16.31 -8.21
C PRO A 124 -16.93 16.41 -6.92
N ASP A 125 -17.38 15.78 -5.83
CA ASP A 125 -16.71 15.73 -4.52
C ASP A 125 -15.52 14.76 -4.47
N ARG A 126 -15.25 13.97 -5.53
CA ARG A 126 -14.22 12.93 -5.56
C ARG A 126 -13.69 12.62 -6.96
N GLY A 127 -12.70 11.76 -7.02
CA GLY A 127 -12.20 11.18 -8.26
C GLY A 127 -11.40 9.91 -8.00
N ILE A 128 -10.72 9.46 -9.03
CA ILE A 128 -9.88 8.26 -9.00
C ILE A 128 -8.42 8.67 -9.21
N ALA A 129 -7.55 8.24 -8.31
CA ALA A 129 -6.11 8.23 -8.50
C ALA A 129 -5.66 6.78 -8.77
N THR A 130 -4.98 6.55 -9.89
CA THR A 130 -4.28 5.29 -10.14
C THR A 130 -2.87 5.42 -9.59
N VAL A 131 -2.53 4.56 -8.64
CA VAL A 131 -1.25 4.58 -7.94
C VAL A 131 -0.58 3.22 -8.10
N ARG A 132 0.70 3.23 -8.47
CA ARG A 132 1.57 2.07 -8.48
C ARG A 132 2.41 2.08 -7.22
N SER A 133 2.32 1.04 -6.42
CA SER A 133 3.09 0.85 -5.19
C SER A 133 3.97 -0.39 -5.31
N GLU A 134 5.28 -0.21 -5.21
CA GLU A 134 6.26 -1.30 -5.15
C GLU A 134 6.73 -1.50 -3.72
N THR A 135 6.58 -2.74 -3.25
CA THR A 135 7.15 -3.16 -1.97
C THR A 135 8.47 -3.86 -2.23
N ARG A 136 9.53 -3.37 -1.62
CA ARG A 136 10.89 -3.91 -1.76
C ARG A 136 11.44 -4.33 -0.41
N ASN A 137 12.34 -5.33 -0.45
CA ASN A 137 13.11 -5.71 0.72
C ASN A 137 14.41 -4.89 0.84
N GLN A 138 15.20 -5.13 1.88
CA GLN A 138 16.47 -4.43 2.16
C GLN A 138 17.56 -4.65 1.10
N ARG A 139 17.41 -5.65 0.24
CA ARG A 139 18.34 -5.92 -0.88
C ARG A 139 17.93 -5.19 -2.16
N GLY A 140 16.77 -4.51 -2.15
CA GLY A 140 16.19 -3.87 -3.32
C GLY A 140 15.35 -4.79 -4.20
N ASP A 141 15.13 -6.06 -3.80
CA ASP A 141 14.27 -6.97 -4.55
C ASP A 141 12.82 -6.53 -4.42
N THR A 142 12.11 -6.43 -5.53
CA THR A 142 10.67 -6.16 -5.53
C THR A 142 9.92 -7.44 -5.15
N VAL A 143 9.23 -7.41 -4.01
CA VAL A 143 8.44 -8.55 -3.50
C VAL A 143 6.95 -8.42 -3.83
N GLN A 144 6.48 -7.19 -4.13
CA GLN A 144 5.11 -6.94 -4.56
C GLN A 144 5.04 -5.71 -5.44
N VAL A 145 4.19 -5.76 -6.46
CA VAL A 145 3.73 -4.59 -7.22
C VAL A 145 2.21 -4.55 -7.14
N LEU A 146 1.68 -3.42 -6.68
CA LEU A 146 0.25 -3.14 -6.63
C LEU A 146 -0.04 -1.91 -7.49
N VAL A 147 -0.86 -2.06 -8.52
CA VAL A 147 -1.43 -0.94 -9.27
C VAL A 147 -2.90 -0.83 -8.90
N ALA A 148 -3.23 0.16 -8.10
CA ALA A 148 -4.56 0.32 -7.53
C ALA A 148 -5.25 1.60 -8.02
N ARG A 149 -6.55 1.51 -8.26
CA ARG A 149 -7.43 2.66 -8.45
C ARG A 149 -8.03 3.01 -7.10
N LEU A 150 -7.75 4.22 -6.64
CA LEU A 150 -8.14 4.71 -5.32
C LEU A 150 -9.16 5.82 -5.45
N VAL A 151 -10.22 5.74 -4.65
CA VAL A 151 -11.21 6.81 -4.54
C VAL A 151 -10.64 7.88 -3.61
N VAL A 152 -10.42 9.09 -4.12
CA VAL A 152 -9.85 10.20 -3.35
C VAL A 152 -10.83 11.37 -3.36
N PRO A 153 -11.16 11.93 -2.18
CA PRO A 153 -12.01 13.12 -2.12
C PRO A 153 -11.31 14.34 -2.72
N ARG A 154 -12.08 15.26 -3.23
CA ARG A 154 -11.61 16.58 -3.63
C ARG A 154 -11.69 17.55 -2.47
N SER A 155 -10.86 18.59 -2.48
CA SER A 155 -10.96 19.64 -1.47
C SER A 155 -12.27 20.41 -1.62
N ALA A 156 -12.77 21.00 -0.53
CA ALA A 156 -14.05 21.73 -0.52
C ALA A 156 -14.14 22.84 -1.59
N ARG A 157 -13.00 23.39 -2.02
CA ARG A 157 -12.92 24.41 -3.10
C ARG A 157 -13.39 23.89 -4.46
N PHE A 158 -13.30 22.59 -4.69
CA PHE A 158 -13.61 21.93 -5.97
C PHE A 158 -14.79 20.98 -5.88
N ALA A 159 -15.30 20.74 -4.66
CA ALA A 159 -16.40 19.82 -4.41
C ALA A 159 -17.80 20.47 -4.60
N SER A 160 -17.87 21.81 -4.62
CA SER A 160 -19.14 22.51 -4.81
C SER A 160 -19.44 22.64 -6.31
N PRO A 161 -20.66 22.30 -6.75
CA PRO A 161 -21.11 22.65 -8.09
C PRO A 161 -21.10 24.19 -8.22
N GLU A 162 -20.61 24.68 -9.35
CA GLU A 162 -20.68 26.10 -9.68
C GLU A 162 -22.14 26.56 -9.59
N PRO A 163 -22.47 27.65 -8.88
CA PRO A 163 -23.84 28.12 -8.81
C PRO A 163 -24.35 28.40 -10.22
N ALA A 164 -25.53 27.85 -10.53
CA ALA A 164 -26.18 28.11 -11.82
C ALA A 164 -26.27 29.61 -12.09
N PRO A 165 -26.00 30.09 -13.31
CA PRO A 165 -26.12 31.51 -13.64
C PRO A 165 -27.54 32.01 -13.36
N PRO A 166 -27.69 33.22 -12.84
CA PRO A 166 -29.00 33.80 -12.56
C PRO A 166 -29.83 33.84 -13.85
N ARG A 167 -31.10 33.42 -13.74
CA ARG A 167 -32.07 33.46 -14.83
C ARG A 167 -32.50 34.91 -15.12
#